data_42f9f896d1ebf52faec740900c010eae
#
_entry.id   42f9f896d1ebf52faec740900c010eae
#
_cell.length_a   1.000
_cell.length_b   1.000
_cell.length_c   1.000
_cell.angle_alpha   90.00
_cell.angle_beta   90.00
_cell.angle_gamma   90.00
#
_symmetry.space_group_name_H-M   'P 1'
#
loop_
_entity.id
_entity.type
_entity.pdbx_description
1 polymer ?
#
loop_
_entity_poly.entity_id
_entity_poly.type
_entity_poly.pdbx_seq_one_letter_code
_entity_poly.pdbx_strand_id
1 'polypeptide(L)'
;MVGEEKSGKGIAQPETGGEGRERADLSGVEIATRDDCSKIAGLHRVLGPMPMPRSILSAKLLLLLSPFMSFFALAEEWNVRDYIPLEKFVIQSHRGAGNLAPENSRETFELAWSLGTIPEADLRTTKDGVIVAFHDHNFARILPDAPVEMKKQGIEHLTWEQVAALDIGAWKGEKFSGQRVPRMDAVYEQMKEQPGRRLYVDIKNVDLVQLAREAKAAGVSGRLILASTDYKLIRRWKELAPASSTLHWMGGEESVLAKRLDALKAEKFAAIDQLQIHVKPDGEGFTPSADFLKRTGAELRGHGILFQTLPWQSRDEALFRKLMDLGVASFATDFPDFAAETVRKYYAER
;
A
#
# COMPACT_ATOMS: atom_id res chain seq x y z
N MET A 1 0.16 33.05 48.16
CA MET A 1 0.31 33.94 47.01
C MET A 1 0.67 33.05 45.85
N VAL A 2 -0.29 32.46 45.19
CA VAL A 2 -0.98 32.86 43.97
C VAL A 2 -0.02 33.13 42.82
N GLY A 3 0.02 32.27 41.86
CA GLY A 3 0.72 32.41 40.59
C GLY A 3 0.36 31.22 39.68
N GLU A 4 -0.61 31.34 39.00
CA GLU A 4 -1.21 31.15 37.65
C GLU A 4 -0.61 30.03 36.77
N GLU A 5 -1.47 29.08 36.52
CA GLU A 5 -1.47 28.19 35.36
C GLU A 5 -1.45 28.98 34.04
N LYS A 6 -0.58 28.59 33.12
CA LYS A 6 -0.74 28.92 31.69
C LYS A 6 -0.83 27.66 30.88
N SER A 7 -2.06 27.44 30.39
CA SER A 7 -2.45 26.46 29.39
C SER A 7 -1.55 26.50 28.14
N GLY A 8 -1.01 25.35 27.77
CA GLY A 8 -0.32 25.14 26.51
C GLY A 8 -1.30 25.13 25.34
N LYS A 9 -1.16 26.10 24.44
CA LYS A 9 -1.84 26.13 23.14
C LYS A 9 -1.25 25.08 22.21
N GLY A 10 -2.11 24.22 21.69
CA GLY A 10 -1.76 23.29 20.62
C GLY A 10 -1.26 24.04 19.38
N ILE A 11 -0.16 23.56 18.84
CA ILE A 11 0.41 24.05 17.59
C ILE A 11 -0.37 23.36 16.45
N ALA A 12 -1.22 24.11 15.77
CA ALA A 12 -1.83 23.72 14.53
C ALA A 12 -0.76 23.65 13.44
N GLN A 13 -0.72 22.55 12.71
CA GLN A 13 0.10 22.41 11.50
C GLN A 13 -0.56 23.16 10.33
N PRO A 14 0.21 23.82 9.46
CA PRO A 14 -0.36 24.50 8.29
C PRO A 14 -0.80 23.49 7.23
N GLU A 15 -1.99 23.68 6.74
CA GLU A 15 -2.52 23.03 5.54
C GLU A 15 -1.72 23.48 4.32
N THR A 16 -1.19 22.53 3.56
CA THR A 16 -0.58 22.83 2.25
C THR A 16 -1.66 22.85 1.19
N GLY A 17 -2.22 24.03 0.95
CA GLY A 17 -2.89 24.35 -0.30
C GLY A 17 -1.86 24.85 -1.30
N GLY A 18 -1.85 24.28 -2.48
CA GLY A 18 -1.01 24.67 -3.60
C GLY A 18 -1.61 24.16 -4.88
N GLU A 19 -2.64 24.85 -5.38
CA GLU A 19 -3.15 24.67 -6.74
C GLU A 19 -2.19 25.34 -7.74
N GLY A 20 -1.63 24.54 -8.63
CA GLY A 20 -1.01 24.97 -9.87
C GLY A 20 -1.69 24.28 -11.03
N ARG A 21 -2.70 24.92 -11.61
CA ARG A 21 -3.32 24.50 -12.88
C ARG A 21 -2.45 24.96 -14.03
N GLU A 22 -1.83 24.02 -14.74
CA GLU A 22 -1.50 24.22 -16.14
C GLU A 22 -2.44 23.36 -16.99
N ARG A 23 -3.24 24.04 -17.81
CA ARG A 23 -4.08 23.45 -18.86
C ARG A 23 -3.17 23.15 -20.04
N ALA A 24 -3.00 21.88 -20.37
CA ALA A 24 -2.52 21.48 -21.69
C ALA A 24 -3.71 21.33 -22.63
N ASP A 25 -3.69 22.14 -23.68
CA ASP A 25 -4.59 22.12 -24.81
C ASP A 25 -4.34 20.87 -25.66
N LEU A 26 -5.37 20.04 -25.83
CA LEU A 26 -5.38 18.89 -26.73
C LEU A 26 -6.46 19.12 -27.79
N SER A 27 -6.15 20.00 -28.76
CA SER A 27 -6.84 20.03 -30.03
C SER A 27 -6.03 19.26 -31.06
N GLY A 28 -6.62 18.22 -31.61
CA GLY A 28 -6.16 17.60 -32.85
C GLY A 28 -5.84 16.10 -32.81
N VAL A 29 -6.85 15.28 -32.87
CA VAL A 29 -6.74 13.95 -33.52
C VAL A 29 -8.00 13.74 -34.34
N GLU A 30 -7.84 13.75 -35.64
CA GLU A 30 -8.85 13.40 -36.63
C GLU A 30 -9.23 11.94 -36.58
N ILE A 31 -10.53 11.71 -36.59
CA ILE A 31 -11.13 10.39 -36.73
C ILE A 31 -11.22 10.08 -38.24
N ALA A 32 -10.49 9.09 -38.68
CA ALA A 32 -10.65 8.52 -40.00
C ALA A 32 -11.71 7.41 -39.96
N THR A 33 -12.86 7.71 -40.51
CA THR A 33 -13.87 6.73 -40.95
C THR A 33 -13.51 6.22 -42.33
N ARG A 34 -13.53 4.92 -42.55
CA ARG A 34 -13.79 4.34 -43.86
C ARG A 34 -14.37 2.94 -43.75
N ASP A 35 -15.60 2.86 -44.26
CA ASP A 35 -16.25 1.66 -44.80
C ASP A 35 -15.36 0.99 -45.84
N ASP A 36 -15.32 -0.33 -45.82
CA ASP A 36 -15.53 -1.16 -47.05
C ASP A 36 -15.39 -2.66 -46.68
N CYS A 37 -16.46 -3.40 -46.82
CA CYS A 37 -16.37 -4.82 -47.10
C CYS A 37 -17.71 -5.34 -47.61
N SER A 38 -17.91 -5.20 -48.92
CA SER A 38 -18.87 -5.99 -49.66
C SER A 38 -18.12 -7.09 -50.43
N LYS A 39 -18.78 -8.27 -50.50
CA LYS A 39 -18.58 -9.42 -51.40
C LYS A 39 -17.81 -10.62 -50.83
N ILE A 40 -18.58 -11.65 -50.50
CA ILE A 40 -18.54 -12.94 -51.25
C ILE A 40 -19.87 -13.64 -51.04
N ALA A 41 -20.55 -13.86 -52.18
CA ALA A 41 -21.78 -14.64 -52.32
C ALA A 41 -21.45 -16.10 -52.65
N GLY A 42 -22.35 -17.00 -52.21
CA GLY A 42 -22.63 -18.21 -52.99
C GLY A 42 -22.24 -19.53 -52.34
N LEU A 43 -23.20 -20.24 -51.75
CA LEU A 43 -23.62 -21.56 -52.31
C LEU A 43 -24.91 -22.06 -51.62
N HIS A 44 -25.97 -22.13 -52.41
CA HIS A 44 -27.21 -22.86 -52.10
C HIS A 44 -26.94 -24.36 -52.06
N ARG A 45 -27.49 -25.07 -51.07
CA ARG A 45 -28.03 -26.41 -51.29
C ARG A 45 -29.30 -26.62 -50.47
N VAL A 46 -30.34 -26.88 -51.26
CA VAL A 46 -31.68 -27.28 -50.91
C VAL A 46 -31.66 -28.70 -50.34
N LEU A 47 -32.38 -28.96 -49.27
CA LEU A 47 -33.00 -30.27 -48.99
C LEU A 47 -34.32 -30.01 -48.25
N GLY A 48 -35.37 -30.61 -48.79
CA GLY A 48 -36.77 -30.43 -48.48
C GLY A 48 -37.26 -31.14 -47.21
N PRO A 49 -38.57 -31.03 -46.91
CA PRO A 49 -39.17 -31.42 -45.65
C PRO A 49 -39.53 -32.89 -45.58
N MET A 50 -39.29 -33.55 -44.48
CA MET A 50 -39.81 -34.83 -44.11
C MET A 50 -40.95 -34.76 -43.08
N PRO A 51 -41.95 -35.63 -43.13
CA PRO A 51 -43.23 -35.48 -42.43
C PRO A 51 -43.20 -36.03 -41.02
N MET A 52 -44.02 -35.40 -40.18
CA MET A 52 -44.31 -35.85 -38.81
C MET A 52 -45.28 -37.00 -38.75
N PRO A 53 -45.17 -37.94 -37.82
CA PRO A 53 -46.29 -38.74 -37.40
C PRO A 53 -46.99 -38.14 -36.17
N ARG A 54 -48.31 -37.98 -36.32
CA ARG A 54 -49.21 -37.70 -35.18
C ARG A 54 -49.41 -38.99 -34.39
N SER A 55 -49.19 -38.95 -33.09
CA SER A 55 -49.84 -39.82 -32.15
C SER A 55 -50.20 -39.11 -30.87
N ILE A 56 -51.46 -39.10 -30.59
CA ILE A 56 -52.18 -38.66 -29.43
C ILE A 56 -51.83 -39.61 -28.28
N LEU A 57 -51.37 -39.09 -27.12
CA LEU A 57 -51.69 -39.73 -25.85
C LEU A 57 -51.65 -38.71 -24.72
N SER A 58 -52.79 -38.64 -24.05
CA SER A 58 -53.00 -37.90 -22.80
C SER A 58 -52.03 -38.33 -21.72
N ALA A 59 -51.31 -37.41 -21.10
CA ALA A 59 -50.60 -37.67 -19.86
C ALA A 59 -50.85 -36.55 -18.86
N LYS A 60 -51.36 -37.00 -17.75
CA LYS A 60 -51.78 -36.28 -16.57
C LYS A 60 -50.71 -35.28 -16.09
N LEU A 61 -51.17 -34.06 -15.86
CA LEU A 61 -50.45 -32.99 -15.17
C LEU A 61 -50.18 -33.41 -13.72
N LEU A 62 -48.98 -33.94 -13.46
CA LEU A 62 -48.45 -34.14 -12.12
C LEU A 62 -47.68 -32.90 -11.77
N LEU A 63 -48.28 -31.98 -11.01
CA LEU A 63 -47.59 -30.85 -10.35
C LEU A 63 -46.63 -31.41 -9.31
N LEU A 64 -45.38 -31.59 -9.71
CA LEU A 64 -44.28 -31.76 -8.78
C LEU A 64 -43.96 -30.38 -8.19
N LEU A 65 -44.54 -30.11 -7.02
CA LEU A 65 -44.05 -29.08 -6.08
C LEU A 65 -42.62 -29.51 -5.68
N SER A 66 -41.63 -29.06 -6.42
CA SER A 66 -40.25 -29.08 -6.02
C SER A 66 -40.10 -28.05 -4.91
N PRO A 67 -39.76 -28.40 -3.67
CA PRO A 67 -39.40 -27.40 -2.67
C PRO A 67 -38.10 -26.76 -3.17
N PHE A 68 -38.20 -25.52 -3.64
CA PHE A 68 -37.09 -24.65 -3.76
C PHE A 68 -36.51 -24.46 -2.32
N MET A 69 -35.72 -25.41 -1.86
CA MET A 69 -34.80 -25.17 -0.76
C MET A 69 -33.80 -24.16 -1.29
N SER A 70 -34.10 -22.87 -1.06
CA SER A 70 -33.11 -21.82 -1.09
C SER A 70 -32.05 -22.22 -0.06
N PHE A 71 -30.97 -22.85 -0.53
CA PHE A 71 -29.73 -22.88 0.18
C PHE A 71 -29.29 -21.41 0.27
N PHE A 72 -29.74 -20.71 1.31
CA PHE A 72 -28.96 -19.63 1.83
C PHE A 72 -27.65 -20.28 2.30
N ALA A 73 -26.67 -20.34 1.41
CA ALA A 73 -25.31 -20.49 1.84
C ALA A 73 -25.10 -19.30 2.78
N LEU A 74 -25.09 -19.58 4.10
CA LEU A 74 -24.56 -18.64 5.08
C LEU A 74 -23.18 -18.32 4.53
N ALA A 75 -23.02 -17.09 4.00
CA ALA A 75 -21.72 -16.64 3.60
C ALA A 75 -20.85 -16.79 4.84
N GLU A 76 -19.87 -17.67 4.76
CA GLU A 76 -18.95 -17.94 5.85
C GLU A 76 -18.39 -16.60 6.30
N GLU A 77 -18.61 -16.23 7.55
CA GLU A 77 -18.26 -14.91 8.02
C GLU A 77 -16.74 -14.79 7.97
N TRP A 78 -16.25 -13.74 7.28
CA TRP A 78 -14.81 -13.56 7.09
C TRP A 78 -14.10 -13.56 8.45
N ASN A 79 -13.04 -14.34 8.55
CA ASN A 79 -12.12 -14.31 9.67
C ASN A 79 -10.68 -14.42 9.14
N VAL A 80 -9.87 -13.42 9.39
CA VAL A 80 -8.48 -13.37 8.91
C VAL A 80 -7.67 -14.58 9.37
N ARG A 81 -7.99 -15.15 10.56
CA ARG A 81 -7.33 -16.34 11.12
C ARG A 81 -7.48 -17.60 10.28
N ASP A 82 -8.53 -17.69 9.46
CA ASP A 82 -8.79 -18.87 8.61
C ASP A 82 -8.01 -18.80 7.29
N TYR A 83 -7.54 -17.62 6.91
CA TYR A 83 -6.84 -17.39 5.65
C TYR A 83 -5.35 -17.10 5.81
N ILE A 84 -4.96 -16.45 6.90
CA ILE A 84 -3.59 -16.02 7.15
C ILE A 84 -3.16 -16.50 8.53
N PRO A 85 -2.26 -17.48 8.65
CA PRO A 85 -1.70 -17.86 9.93
C PRO A 85 -0.88 -16.71 10.53
N LEU A 86 -0.83 -16.65 11.87
CA LEU A 86 -0.23 -15.55 12.63
C LEU A 86 1.20 -15.20 12.16
N GLU A 87 2.01 -16.22 11.90
CA GLU A 87 3.40 -16.07 11.46
C GLU A 87 3.55 -15.49 10.05
N LYS A 88 2.45 -15.41 9.29
CA LYS A 88 2.38 -14.78 7.96
C LYS A 88 1.65 -13.44 7.97
N PHE A 89 1.10 -13.02 9.12
CA PHE A 89 0.45 -11.72 9.23
C PHE A 89 1.49 -10.61 9.10
N VAL A 90 1.34 -9.75 8.10
CA VAL A 90 2.33 -8.71 7.78
C VAL A 90 2.01 -7.42 8.55
N ILE A 91 3.00 -6.89 9.25
CA ILE A 91 2.96 -5.54 9.84
C ILE A 91 4.11 -4.72 9.22
N GLN A 92 3.76 -3.68 8.47
CA GLN A 92 4.69 -2.67 7.96
C GLN A 92 4.89 -1.62 9.05
N SER A 93 6.14 -1.41 9.46
CA SER A 93 6.51 -0.35 10.39
C SER A 93 6.89 0.90 9.62
N HIS A 94 6.04 1.92 9.69
CA HIS A 94 6.18 3.18 8.96
C HIS A 94 7.52 3.86 9.28
N ARG A 95 8.30 4.21 8.25
CA ARG A 95 9.63 4.85 8.33
C ARG A 95 10.64 4.12 9.23
N GLY A 96 10.57 2.80 9.29
CA GLY A 96 11.43 1.97 10.12
C GLY A 96 10.68 1.35 11.29
N ALA A 97 10.76 1.92 12.50
CA ALA A 97 10.06 1.44 13.70
C ALA A 97 8.97 2.42 14.18
N GLY A 98 8.39 3.21 13.30
CA GLY A 98 7.34 4.18 13.63
C GLY A 98 7.80 5.19 14.69
N ASN A 99 6.98 5.36 15.71
CA ASN A 99 7.26 6.34 16.78
C ASN A 99 8.27 5.87 17.83
N LEU A 100 8.79 4.65 17.75
CA LEU A 100 9.70 4.08 18.76
C LEU A 100 11.14 4.61 18.64
N ALA A 101 11.57 4.98 17.44
CA ALA A 101 12.93 5.43 17.14
C ALA A 101 12.94 6.54 16.07
N PRO A 102 14.07 7.25 15.84
CA PRO A 102 14.22 8.16 14.70
C PRO A 102 13.98 7.43 13.40
N GLU A 103 13.24 8.07 12.50
CA GLU A 103 12.88 7.49 11.22
C GLU A 103 14.08 7.26 10.28
N ASN A 104 13.97 6.29 9.38
CA ASN A 104 14.91 6.06 8.28
C ASN A 104 16.37 5.92 8.71
N SER A 105 16.65 5.33 9.88
CA SER A 105 18.01 5.00 10.33
C SER A 105 18.25 3.49 10.33
N ARG A 106 19.52 3.05 10.31
CA ARG A 106 19.85 1.62 10.39
C ARG A 106 19.35 0.98 11.68
N GLU A 107 19.43 1.72 12.76
CA GLU A 107 19.00 1.31 14.10
C GLU A 107 17.49 1.09 14.16
N THR A 108 16.72 1.97 13.48
CA THR A 108 15.26 1.83 13.43
C THR A 108 14.83 0.63 12.58
N PHE A 109 15.54 0.32 11.48
CA PHE A 109 15.26 -0.88 10.69
C PHE A 109 15.55 -2.16 11.50
N GLU A 110 16.66 -2.19 12.23
CA GLU A 110 16.99 -3.30 13.12
C GLU A 110 15.93 -3.51 14.19
N LEU A 111 15.48 -2.42 14.82
CA LEU A 111 14.42 -2.46 15.83
C LEU A 111 13.12 -3.04 15.24
N ALA A 112 12.70 -2.62 14.05
CA ALA A 112 11.50 -3.15 13.41
C ALA A 112 11.60 -4.65 13.13
N TRP A 113 12.72 -5.12 12.58
CA TRP A 113 12.96 -6.56 12.38
C TRP A 113 12.97 -7.34 13.69
N SER A 114 13.53 -6.78 14.77
CA SER A 114 13.53 -7.42 16.10
C SER A 114 12.12 -7.56 16.70
N LEU A 115 11.19 -6.67 16.33
CA LEU A 115 9.78 -6.76 16.70
C LEU A 115 8.99 -7.78 15.85
N GLY A 116 9.61 -8.38 14.84
CA GLY A 116 8.96 -9.28 13.89
C GLY A 116 8.13 -8.54 12.84
N THR A 117 8.39 -7.25 12.61
CA THR A 117 7.71 -6.42 11.61
C THR A 117 8.61 -6.16 10.41
N ILE A 118 8.06 -5.59 9.34
CA ILE A 118 8.82 -5.23 8.14
C ILE A 118 8.97 -3.71 8.11
N PRO A 119 10.19 -3.17 8.26
CA PRO A 119 10.41 -1.74 8.19
C PRO A 119 10.12 -1.18 6.79
N GLU A 120 9.78 0.10 6.74
CA GLU A 120 9.72 0.89 5.53
C GLU A 120 10.88 1.89 5.50
N ALA A 121 11.46 2.05 4.32
CA ALA A 121 12.48 3.05 4.00
C ALA A 121 11.95 3.99 2.92
N ASP A 122 12.01 5.29 3.16
CA ASP A 122 11.72 6.33 2.16
C ASP A 122 12.98 6.62 1.36
N LEU A 123 12.95 6.44 0.05
CA LEU A 123 14.17 6.50 -0.76
C LEU A 123 14.31 7.81 -1.52
N ARG A 124 15.50 8.42 -1.42
CA ARG A 124 15.95 9.58 -2.18
C ARG A 124 17.34 9.38 -2.73
N THR A 125 17.70 10.18 -3.72
CA THR A 125 19.02 10.16 -4.34
C THR A 125 19.77 11.44 -4.03
N THR A 126 21.00 11.35 -3.58
CA THR A 126 21.92 12.48 -3.35
C THR A 126 22.32 13.16 -4.66
N LYS A 127 22.89 14.35 -4.58
CA LYS A 127 23.40 15.09 -5.74
C LYS A 127 24.38 14.32 -6.60
N ASP A 128 25.18 13.44 -5.98
CA ASP A 128 26.18 12.59 -6.63
C ASP A 128 25.69 11.16 -6.90
N GLY A 129 24.37 10.93 -6.86
CA GLY A 129 23.73 9.71 -7.33
C GLY A 129 23.66 8.54 -6.33
N VAL A 130 23.90 8.77 -5.04
CA VAL A 130 23.80 7.72 -4.01
C VAL A 130 22.38 7.61 -3.48
N ILE A 131 21.80 6.41 -3.49
CA ILE A 131 20.47 6.13 -2.93
C ILE A 131 20.60 6.00 -1.40
N VAL A 132 19.75 6.77 -0.69
CA VAL A 132 19.71 6.84 0.78
C VAL A 132 18.29 6.74 1.30
N ALA A 133 18.12 6.42 2.58
CA ALA A 133 16.81 6.46 3.23
C ALA A 133 16.61 7.81 3.93
N PHE A 134 15.61 8.58 3.46
CA PHE A 134 15.20 9.87 4.05
C PHE A 134 13.84 10.30 3.49
N HIS A 135 12.91 10.73 4.38
CA HIS A 135 11.53 11.03 3.96
C HIS A 135 11.36 12.43 3.37
N ASP A 136 11.75 13.47 4.10
CA ASP A 136 11.36 14.85 3.80
C ASP A 136 12.05 15.41 2.56
N HIS A 137 11.41 16.36 1.90
CA HIS A 137 12.00 17.11 0.78
C HIS A 137 13.03 18.16 1.26
N ASN A 138 13.08 18.45 2.56
CA ASN A 138 14.04 19.34 3.17
C ASN A 138 14.39 18.89 4.61
N PHE A 139 15.37 19.58 5.23
CA PHE A 139 15.87 19.20 6.55
C PHE A 139 15.18 19.92 7.71
N ALA A 140 14.16 20.76 7.48
CA ALA A 140 13.61 21.65 8.51
C ALA A 140 13.09 20.90 9.76
N ARG A 141 12.46 19.73 9.59
CA ARG A 141 11.90 18.94 10.68
C ARG A 141 12.97 18.10 11.40
N ILE A 142 13.87 17.51 10.64
CA ILE A 142 14.88 16.58 11.17
C ILE A 142 16.12 17.29 11.74
N LEU A 143 16.43 18.48 11.23
CA LEU A 143 17.55 19.30 11.68
C LEU A 143 17.04 20.66 12.18
N PRO A 144 16.24 20.73 13.29
CA PRO A 144 15.59 21.95 13.74
C PRO A 144 16.58 23.06 14.14
N ASP A 145 17.80 22.70 14.57
CA ASP A 145 18.83 23.63 15.00
C ASP A 145 19.83 24.01 13.90
N ALA A 146 19.68 23.45 12.69
CA ALA A 146 20.55 23.77 11.57
C ALA A 146 20.32 25.22 11.07
N PRO A 147 21.31 25.84 10.42
CA PRO A 147 21.14 27.14 9.74
C PRO A 147 19.96 27.17 8.77
N VAL A 148 19.32 28.33 8.62
CA VAL A 148 18.10 28.48 7.78
C VAL A 148 18.32 27.98 6.36
N GLU A 149 19.48 28.26 5.77
CA GLU A 149 19.78 27.82 4.40
C GLU A 149 19.94 26.31 4.30
N MET A 150 20.47 25.66 5.31
CA MET A 150 20.54 24.19 5.38
C MET A 150 19.14 23.57 5.52
N LYS A 151 18.26 24.16 6.34
CA LYS A 151 16.88 23.68 6.53
C LYS A 151 16.07 23.67 5.24
N LYS A 152 16.36 24.57 4.29
CA LYS A 152 15.67 24.67 2.99
C LYS A 152 16.17 23.63 1.98
N GLN A 153 17.33 23.03 2.23
CA GLN A 153 17.91 22.02 1.33
C GLN A 153 17.27 20.64 1.61
N GLY A 154 17.37 19.77 0.64
CA GLY A 154 17.01 18.34 0.74
C GLY A 154 18.22 17.47 0.36
N ILE A 155 18.03 16.18 0.43
CA ILE A 155 19.03 15.15 0.08
C ILE A 155 19.60 15.40 -1.34
N GLU A 156 18.78 15.81 -2.28
CA GLU A 156 19.13 16.01 -3.69
C GLU A 156 20.12 17.15 -3.95
N HIS A 157 20.29 18.02 -2.96
CA HIS A 157 21.20 19.18 -3.05
C HIS A 157 22.60 18.90 -2.51
N LEU A 158 22.77 17.80 -1.75
CA LEU A 158 24.01 17.44 -1.06
C LEU A 158 24.68 16.22 -1.67
N THR A 159 26.00 16.18 -1.62
CA THR A 159 26.75 14.96 -1.91
C THR A 159 26.60 13.95 -0.78
N TRP A 160 26.89 12.68 -1.05
CA TRP A 160 26.88 11.65 -0.02
C TRP A 160 27.77 12.01 1.19
N GLU A 161 28.97 12.54 0.95
CA GLU A 161 29.87 12.96 2.02
C GLU A 161 29.20 13.96 2.97
N GLN A 162 28.47 14.93 2.41
CA GLN A 162 27.73 15.93 3.20
C GLN A 162 26.55 15.30 3.95
N VAL A 163 25.79 14.40 3.28
CA VAL A 163 24.64 13.70 3.88
C VAL A 163 25.09 12.77 5.00
N ALA A 164 26.19 12.06 4.84
CA ALA A 164 26.74 11.14 5.84
C ALA A 164 27.10 11.82 7.17
N ALA A 165 27.35 13.13 7.16
CA ALA A 165 27.70 13.90 8.36
C ALA A 165 26.44 14.33 9.17
N LEU A 166 25.23 14.24 8.61
CA LEU A 166 24.00 14.70 9.25
C LEU A 166 23.59 13.78 10.39
N ASP A 167 23.27 14.36 11.54
CA ASP A 167 22.67 13.67 12.67
C ASP A 167 21.13 13.68 12.53
N ILE A 168 20.56 12.54 12.18
CA ILE A 168 19.10 12.38 12.01
C ILE A 168 18.42 11.79 13.25
N GLY A 169 19.13 11.65 14.36
CA GLY A 169 18.58 11.09 15.59
C GLY A 169 18.29 12.13 16.66
N ALA A 170 19.13 13.14 16.78
CA ALA A 170 19.09 14.12 17.87
C ALA A 170 17.74 14.84 18.03
N TRP A 171 17.02 15.12 16.95
CA TRP A 171 15.70 15.78 16.99
C TRP A 171 14.65 15.00 17.79
N LYS A 172 14.79 13.67 17.88
CA LYS A 172 13.87 12.80 18.62
C LYS A 172 14.29 12.59 20.08
N GLY A 173 15.46 13.03 20.45
CA GLY A 173 16.00 13.00 21.82
C GLY A 173 17.47 12.65 21.86
N GLU A 174 18.14 13.12 22.91
CA GLU A 174 19.61 13.01 23.12
C GLU A 174 20.11 11.55 23.02
N LYS A 175 19.34 10.59 23.53
CA LYS A 175 19.69 9.15 23.47
C LYS A 175 19.82 8.59 22.05
N PHE A 176 19.32 9.29 21.05
CA PHE A 176 19.39 8.91 19.64
C PHE A 176 20.43 9.73 18.86
N SER A 177 21.11 10.65 19.53
CA SER A 177 22.16 11.44 18.89
C SER A 177 23.23 10.54 18.26
N GLY A 178 23.73 10.97 17.11
CA GLY A 178 24.74 10.24 16.35
C GLY A 178 24.19 9.29 15.30
N GLN A 179 22.88 9.07 15.21
CA GLN A 179 22.31 8.28 14.10
C GLN A 179 22.45 9.03 12.77
N ARG A 180 22.75 8.30 11.72
CA ARG A 180 23.10 8.83 10.41
C ARG A 180 22.12 8.40 9.33
N VAL A 181 22.00 9.21 8.26
CA VAL A 181 21.30 8.82 7.05
C VAL A 181 21.98 7.58 6.47
N PRO A 182 21.29 6.46 6.28
CA PRO A 182 21.92 5.27 5.73
C PRO A 182 21.92 5.27 4.20
N ARG A 183 23.01 4.79 3.62
CA ARG A 183 23.03 4.36 2.22
C ARG A 183 22.27 3.03 2.08
N MET A 184 21.61 2.84 0.94
CA MET A 184 20.85 1.62 0.74
C MET A 184 21.71 0.37 0.63
N ASP A 185 22.95 0.45 0.14
CA ASP A 185 23.88 -0.68 0.15
C ASP A 185 24.17 -1.19 1.58
N ALA A 186 24.33 -0.29 2.56
CA ALA A 186 24.51 -0.65 3.96
C ALA A 186 23.23 -1.28 4.58
N VAL A 187 22.04 -0.84 4.16
CA VAL A 187 20.76 -1.47 4.55
C VAL A 187 20.62 -2.85 3.94
N TYR A 188 21.04 -3.03 2.68
CA TYR A 188 21.05 -4.35 2.03
C TYR A 188 21.99 -5.34 2.75
N GLU A 189 23.14 -4.88 3.23
CA GLU A 189 24.01 -5.73 4.06
C GLU A 189 23.32 -6.17 5.36
N GLN A 190 22.64 -5.25 6.07
CA GLN A 190 21.83 -5.64 7.23
C GLN A 190 20.76 -6.67 6.88
N MET A 191 20.09 -6.54 5.73
CA MET A 191 19.10 -7.53 5.29
C MET A 191 19.72 -8.92 5.07
N LYS A 192 20.99 -9.00 4.66
CA LYS A 192 21.68 -10.28 4.40
C LYS A 192 22.01 -11.05 5.67
N GLU A 193 22.15 -10.38 6.82
CA GLU A 193 22.44 -11.03 8.09
C GLU A 193 21.36 -12.08 8.46
N GLN A 194 20.11 -11.86 8.01
CA GLN A 194 19.01 -12.81 8.21
C GLN A 194 18.18 -12.97 6.93
N PRO A 195 18.00 -14.20 6.41
CA PRO A 195 17.29 -14.45 5.15
C PRO A 195 15.82 -14.01 5.15
N GLY A 196 15.18 -13.97 6.32
CA GLY A 196 13.77 -13.55 6.47
C GLY A 196 13.54 -12.05 6.46
N ARG A 197 14.58 -11.23 6.53
CA ARG A 197 14.44 -9.76 6.54
C ARG A 197 13.93 -9.25 5.20
N ARG A 198 12.82 -8.51 5.24
CA ARG A 198 12.20 -7.82 4.10
C ARG A 198 12.20 -6.32 4.37
N LEU A 199 11.99 -5.53 3.32
CA LEU A 199 11.97 -4.06 3.42
C LEU A 199 10.92 -3.50 2.46
N TYR A 200 10.04 -2.64 2.95
CA TYR A 200 9.26 -1.75 2.11
C TYR A 200 10.14 -0.59 1.65
N VAL A 201 10.03 -0.22 0.40
CA VAL A 201 10.75 0.92 -0.18
C VAL A 201 9.72 1.88 -0.81
N ASP A 202 9.52 3.03 -0.17
CA ASP A 202 8.65 4.09 -0.70
C ASP A 202 9.49 5.11 -1.48
N ILE A 203 9.12 5.32 -2.74
CA ILE A 203 9.92 6.08 -3.69
C ILE A 203 9.55 7.56 -3.61
N LYS A 204 10.52 8.39 -3.20
CA LYS A 204 10.38 9.85 -3.20
C LYS A 204 11.07 10.48 -4.42
N ASN A 205 12.36 10.19 -4.62
CA ASN A 205 13.13 10.70 -5.75
C ASN A 205 14.29 9.73 -6.05
N VAL A 206 13.99 8.64 -6.79
CA VAL A 206 14.98 7.60 -7.14
C VAL A 206 14.74 7.11 -8.56
N ASP A 207 15.82 6.91 -9.30
CA ASP A 207 15.79 6.19 -10.57
C ASP A 207 15.55 4.70 -10.32
N LEU A 208 14.44 4.17 -10.85
CA LEU A 208 14.05 2.78 -10.64
C LEU A 208 15.00 1.78 -11.29
N VAL A 209 15.68 2.14 -12.38
CA VAL A 209 16.64 1.26 -13.05
C VAL A 209 17.89 1.11 -12.18
N GLN A 210 18.35 2.22 -11.59
CA GLN A 210 19.45 2.20 -10.62
C GLN A 210 19.08 1.34 -9.40
N LEU A 211 17.92 1.58 -8.78
CA LEU A 211 17.46 0.84 -7.62
C LEU A 211 17.36 -0.67 -7.89
N ALA A 212 16.78 -1.06 -9.03
CA ALA A 212 16.66 -2.47 -9.41
C ALA A 212 18.03 -3.12 -9.64
N ARG A 213 18.96 -2.41 -10.27
CA ARG A 213 20.34 -2.86 -10.49
C ARG A 213 21.07 -3.08 -9.17
N GLU A 214 20.99 -2.13 -8.24
CA GLU A 214 21.65 -2.21 -6.93
C GLU A 214 21.06 -3.32 -6.07
N ALA A 215 19.74 -3.44 -6.00
CA ALA A 215 19.06 -4.52 -5.29
C ALA A 215 19.40 -5.91 -5.85
N LYS A 216 19.52 -6.02 -7.19
CA LYS A 216 19.93 -7.27 -7.85
C LYS A 216 21.37 -7.60 -7.53
N ALA A 217 22.30 -6.65 -7.61
CA ALA A 217 23.70 -6.84 -7.28
C ALA A 217 23.90 -7.27 -5.83
N ALA A 218 23.09 -6.71 -4.91
CA ALA A 218 23.07 -7.10 -3.50
C ALA A 218 22.37 -8.43 -3.22
N GLY A 219 21.66 -9.03 -4.19
CA GLY A 219 20.91 -10.28 -4.00
C GLY A 219 19.67 -10.15 -3.12
N VAL A 220 19.08 -8.94 -3.01
CA VAL A 220 17.93 -8.66 -2.14
C VAL A 220 16.62 -8.35 -2.90
N SER A 221 16.61 -8.36 -4.24
CA SER A 221 15.45 -7.99 -5.05
C SER A 221 14.15 -8.68 -4.62
N GLY A 222 14.17 -9.99 -4.35
CA GLY A 222 12.98 -10.75 -3.91
C GLY A 222 12.53 -10.45 -2.49
N ARG A 223 13.27 -9.63 -1.74
CA ARG A 223 12.98 -9.24 -0.36
C ARG A 223 12.51 -7.78 -0.23
N LEU A 224 12.55 -7.03 -1.34
CA LEU A 224 11.99 -5.68 -1.41
C LEU A 224 10.50 -5.72 -1.73
N ILE A 225 9.75 -4.77 -1.16
CA ILE A 225 8.36 -4.48 -1.46
C ILE A 225 8.28 -3.02 -1.85
N LEU A 226 8.16 -2.73 -3.14
CA LEU A 226 8.05 -1.33 -3.56
C LEU A 226 6.66 -0.79 -3.22
N ALA A 227 6.63 0.33 -2.49
CA ALA A 227 5.41 1.04 -2.12
C ALA A 227 5.27 2.33 -2.92
N SER A 228 4.09 2.59 -3.48
CA SER A 228 3.80 3.83 -4.18
C SER A 228 2.31 4.08 -4.34
N THR A 229 1.91 5.37 -4.38
CA THR A 229 0.57 5.80 -4.83
C THR A 229 0.49 6.00 -6.35
N ASP A 230 1.61 5.94 -7.06
CA ASP A 230 1.66 6.00 -8.53
C ASP A 230 1.63 4.59 -9.13
N TYR A 231 0.50 4.24 -9.75
CA TYR A 231 0.31 2.92 -10.36
C TYR A 231 1.25 2.66 -11.55
N LYS A 232 1.65 3.71 -12.29
CA LYS A 232 2.60 3.55 -13.40
C LYS A 232 3.98 3.15 -12.87
N LEU A 233 4.38 3.71 -11.73
CA LEU A 233 5.61 3.36 -11.05
C LEU A 233 5.58 1.90 -10.55
N ILE A 234 4.47 1.45 -9.97
CA ILE A 234 4.25 0.05 -9.56
C ILE A 234 4.45 -0.91 -10.74
N ARG A 235 3.80 -0.64 -11.89
CA ARG A 235 3.94 -1.46 -13.10
C ARG A 235 5.37 -1.46 -13.62
N ARG A 236 6.01 -0.27 -13.69
CA ARG A 236 7.40 -0.16 -14.14
C ARG A 236 8.37 -0.93 -13.25
N TRP A 237 8.17 -0.89 -11.94
CA TRP A 237 8.99 -1.66 -11.01
C TRP A 237 8.87 -3.17 -11.24
N LYS A 238 7.65 -3.67 -11.45
CA LYS A 238 7.42 -5.10 -11.70
C LYS A 238 8.12 -5.61 -12.97
N GLU A 239 8.28 -4.74 -13.97
CA GLU A 239 9.07 -5.05 -15.18
C GLU A 239 10.58 -5.11 -14.87
N LEU A 240 11.10 -4.20 -14.06
CA LEU A 240 12.53 -4.08 -13.73
C LEU A 240 12.98 -5.11 -12.69
N ALA A 241 12.12 -5.44 -11.74
CA ALA A 241 12.41 -6.32 -10.60
C ALA A 241 11.24 -7.31 -10.37
N PRO A 242 10.98 -8.26 -11.29
CA PRO A 242 9.83 -9.16 -11.23
C PRO A 242 9.79 -10.05 -9.97
N ALA A 243 10.94 -10.32 -9.34
CA ALA A 243 11.01 -11.06 -8.08
C ALA A 243 10.57 -10.25 -6.85
N SER A 244 10.51 -8.91 -6.96
CA SER A 244 10.08 -8.01 -5.89
C SER A 244 8.56 -8.01 -5.77
N SER A 245 8.05 -7.82 -4.54
CA SER A 245 6.64 -7.51 -4.31
C SER A 245 6.36 -6.02 -4.47
N THR A 246 5.06 -5.70 -4.58
CA THR A 246 4.58 -4.32 -4.72
C THR A 246 3.44 -4.05 -3.76
N LEU A 247 3.36 -2.81 -3.29
CA LEU A 247 2.26 -2.26 -2.52
C LEU A 247 1.77 -0.98 -3.20
N HIS A 248 0.50 -0.95 -3.61
CA HIS A 248 -0.15 0.29 -4.04
C HIS A 248 -0.95 0.88 -2.88
N TRP A 249 -0.59 2.09 -2.43
CA TRP A 249 -1.29 2.72 -1.34
C TRP A 249 -2.18 3.88 -1.78
N MET A 250 -3.30 4.07 -1.07
CA MET A 250 -4.30 5.09 -1.36
C MET A 250 -4.80 5.73 -0.07
N GLY A 251 -5.02 7.04 -0.13
CA GLY A 251 -5.71 7.80 0.90
C GLY A 251 -6.72 8.76 0.26
N GLY A 252 -7.57 9.36 1.08
CA GLY A 252 -8.57 10.34 0.66
C GLY A 252 -10.00 9.89 0.94
N GLU A 253 -10.96 10.66 0.41
CA GLU A 253 -12.39 10.42 0.57
C GLU A 253 -12.85 9.13 -0.11
N GLU A 254 -13.85 8.45 0.45
CA GLU A 254 -14.37 7.16 -0.03
C GLU A 254 -14.76 7.20 -1.51
N SER A 255 -15.39 8.28 -1.97
CA SER A 255 -15.79 8.43 -3.37
C SER A 255 -14.59 8.48 -4.34
N VAL A 256 -13.45 9.03 -3.89
CA VAL A 256 -12.19 9.06 -4.66
C VAL A 256 -11.55 7.68 -4.65
N LEU A 257 -11.53 7.02 -3.49
CA LEU A 257 -11.01 5.66 -3.34
C LEU A 257 -11.79 4.67 -4.22
N ALA A 258 -13.13 4.76 -4.25
CA ALA A 258 -13.98 3.92 -5.09
C ALA A 258 -13.62 4.05 -6.57
N LYS A 259 -13.50 5.28 -7.09
CA LYS A 259 -13.10 5.52 -8.49
C LYS A 259 -11.70 4.94 -8.81
N ARG A 260 -10.76 5.07 -7.89
CA ARG A 260 -9.41 4.51 -8.06
C ARG A 260 -9.44 2.99 -8.06
N LEU A 261 -10.22 2.36 -7.16
CA LEU A 261 -10.40 0.90 -7.15
C LEU A 261 -11.04 0.39 -8.43
N ASP A 262 -12.07 1.07 -8.96
CA ASP A 262 -12.71 0.70 -10.23
C ASP A 262 -11.70 0.75 -11.39
N ALA A 263 -10.84 1.76 -11.43
CA ALA A 263 -9.77 1.85 -12.43
C ALA A 263 -8.75 0.71 -12.30
N LEU A 264 -8.32 0.36 -11.09
CA LEU A 264 -7.42 -0.77 -10.84
C LEU A 264 -8.06 -2.10 -11.19
N LYS A 265 -9.36 -2.25 -10.89
CA LYS A 265 -10.15 -3.43 -11.24
C LYS A 265 -10.27 -3.64 -12.75
N ALA A 266 -10.48 -2.56 -13.52
CA ALA A 266 -10.49 -2.62 -14.98
C ALA A 266 -9.16 -3.17 -15.56
N GLU A 267 -8.04 -2.87 -14.90
CA GLU A 267 -6.70 -3.39 -15.18
C GLU A 267 -6.41 -4.75 -14.48
N LYS A 268 -7.43 -5.38 -13.87
CA LYS A 268 -7.33 -6.62 -13.10
C LYS A 268 -6.24 -6.56 -12.00
N PHE A 269 -6.02 -5.38 -11.42
CA PHE A 269 -4.99 -5.08 -10.43
C PHE A 269 -3.57 -5.51 -10.87
N ALA A 270 -3.26 -5.44 -12.15
CA ALA A 270 -1.99 -5.89 -12.69
C ALA A 270 -0.79 -5.29 -11.94
N ALA A 271 0.20 -6.12 -11.61
CA ALA A 271 1.41 -5.75 -10.89
C ALA A 271 1.21 -5.30 -9.41
N ILE A 272 0.04 -5.50 -8.82
CA ILE A 272 -0.25 -5.20 -7.42
C ILE A 272 -0.28 -6.51 -6.62
N ASP A 273 0.66 -6.68 -5.68
CA ASP A 273 0.66 -7.81 -4.74
C ASP A 273 -0.06 -7.45 -3.42
N GLN A 274 -0.01 -6.17 -3.05
CA GLN A 274 -0.64 -5.62 -1.85
C GLN A 274 -1.31 -4.29 -2.17
N LEU A 275 -2.48 -4.04 -1.57
CA LEU A 275 -3.17 -2.76 -1.67
C LEU A 275 -3.44 -2.21 -0.27
N GLN A 276 -3.02 -0.96 -0.03
CA GLN A 276 -3.19 -0.28 1.25
C GLN A 276 -4.20 0.86 1.12
N ILE A 277 -5.09 0.95 2.11
CA ILE A 277 -5.99 2.09 2.30
C ILE A 277 -5.71 2.75 3.64
N HIS A 278 -5.52 4.08 3.62
CA HIS A 278 -5.43 4.85 4.84
C HIS A 278 -6.79 4.92 5.53
N VAL A 279 -6.81 4.61 6.82
CA VAL A 279 -8.01 4.68 7.66
C VAL A 279 -7.80 5.80 8.68
N LYS A 280 -8.71 6.78 8.70
CA LYS A 280 -8.66 7.89 9.66
C LYS A 280 -9.74 7.68 10.71
N PRO A 281 -9.40 7.63 12.01
CA PRO A 281 -10.39 7.67 13.07
C PRO A 281 -11.24 8.97 12.97
N ASP A 282 -12.55 8.84 13.20
CA ASP A 282 -13.50 9.95 13.15
C ASP A 282 -14.57 9.77 14.26
N GLY A 283 -14.35 10.42 15.39
CA GLY A 283 -15.18 10.22 16.58
C GLY A 283 -15.19 8.76 17.04
N GLU A 284 -16.38 8.14 17.11
CA GLU A 284 -16.54 6.71 17.44
C GLU A 284 -16.38 5.78 16.22
N GLY A 285 -16.11 6.36 15.04
CA GLY A 285 -15.99 5.66 13.76
C GLY A 285 -14.64 5.86 13.09
N PHE A 286 -14.66 5.65 11.78
CA PHE A 286 -13.49 5.86 10.91
C PHE A 286 -13.92 6.03 9.44
N THR A 287 -13.05 6.63 8.65
CA THR A 287 -13.20 6.77 7.19
C THR A 287 -12.03 6.09 6.47
N PRO A 288 -12.27 5.41 5.30
CA PRO A 288 -13.57 5.16 4.66
C PRO A 288 -14.47 4.22 5.49
N SER A 289 -15.75 4.08 5.12
CA SER A 289 -16.76 3.33 5.88
C SER A 289 -16.41 1.83 6.03
N ALA A 290 -16.97 1.21 7.07
CA ALA A 290 -16.83 -0.22 7.31
C ALA A 290 -17.32 -1.06 6.12
N ASP A 291 -18.45 -0.69 5.52
CA ASP A 291 -19.01 -1.37 4.36
C ASP A 291 -18.09 -1.26 3.13
N PHE A 292 -17.46 -0.10 2.93
CA PHE A 292 -16.47 0.09 1.87
C PHE A 292 -15.26 -0.83 2.07
N LEU A 293 -14.69 -0.86 3.28
CA LEU A 293 -13.54 -1.72 3.57
C LEU A 293 -13.87 -3.20 3.45
N LYS A 294 -15.05 -3.63 3.92
CA LYS A 294 -15.51 -5.03 3.81
C LYS A 294 -15.63 -5.47 2.35
N ARG A 295 -16.27 -4.66 1.50
CA ARG A 295 -16.38 -4.96 0.05
C ARG A 295 -15.00 -4.97 -0.61
N THR A 296 -14.15 -4.01 -0.30
CA THR A 296 -12.80 -3.93 -0.83
C THR A 296 -11.97 -5.15 -0.44
N GLY A 297 -12.00 -5.56 0.84
CA GLY A 297 -11.29 -6.75 1.32
C GLY A 297 -11.74 -8.03 0.61
N ALA A 298 -13.05 -8.20 0.39
CA ALA A 298 -13.60 -9.33 -0.36
C ALA A 298 -13.14 -9.35 -1.83
N GLU A 299 -13.16 -8.20 -2.49
CA GLU A 299 -12.69 -8.04 -3.89
C GLU A 299 -11.20 -8.39 -4.01
N LEU A 300 -10.35 -7.77 -3.19
CA LEU A 300 -8.91 -7.98 -3.22
C LEU A 300 -8.52 -9.43 -2.93
N ARG A 301 -9.20 -10.07 -1.98
CA ARG A 301 -9.00 -11.50 -1.68
C ARG A 301 -9.34 -12.37 -2.88
N GLY A 302 -10.42 -12.06 -3.63
CA GLY A 302 -10.78 -12.75 -4.87
C GLY A 302 -9.69 -12.66 -5.95
N HIS A 303 -8.84 -11.64 -5.89
CA HIS A 303 -7.69 -11.45 -6.78
C HIS A 303 -6.35 -11.92 -6.19
N GLY A 304 -6.34 -12.49 -4.99
CA GLY A 304 -5.11 -12.93 -4.31
C GLY A 304 -4.23 -11.77 -3.82
N ILE A 305 -4.79 -10.56 -3.64
CA ILE A 305 -4.09 -9.35 -3.22
C ILE A 305 -4.22 -9.18 -1.71
N LEU A 306 -3.09 -8.95 -1.03
CA LEU A 306 -3.08 -8.70 0.40
C LEU A 306 -3.69 -7.32 0.70
N PHE A 307 -4.79 -7.31 1.45
CA PHE A 307 -5.43 -6.06 1.87
C PHE A 307 -4.77 -5.53 3.14
N GLN A 308 -4.15 -4.36 3.03
CA GLN A 308 -3.49 -3.65 4.13
C GLN A 308 -4.22 -2.36 4.44
N THR A 309 -4.24 -1.95 5.70
CA THR A 309 -4.66 -0.60 6.10
C THR A 309 -3.59 0.09 6.93
N LEU A 310 -3.56 1.42 6.85
CA LEU A 310 -2.82 2.29 7.77
C LEU A 310 -3.83 3.02 8.65
N PRO A 311 -4.09 2.54 9.90
CA PRO A 311 -4.88 3.28 10.88
C PRO A 311 -4.08 4.50 11.35
N TRP A 312 -4.41 5.67 10.80
CA TRP A 312 -3.60 6.88 10.93
C TRP A 312 -3.43 7.29 12.40
N GLN A 313 -2.19 7.31 12.88
CA GLN A 313 -1.80 7.70 14.25
C GLN A 313 -2.61 7.01 15.36
N SER A 314 -3.21 5.85 15.12
CA SER A 314 -4.07 5.17 16.07
C SER A 314 -3.33 4.13 16.90
N ARG A 315 -3.65 4.10 18.22
CA ARG A 315 -3.32 3.04 19.19
C ARG A 315 -4.61 2.48 19.81
N ASP A 316 -5.66 2.38 19.04
CA ASP A 316 -6.94 1.84 19.50
C ASP A 316 -7.06 0.35 19.12
N GLU A 317 -6.98 -0.52 20.13
CA GLU A 317 -7.09 -1.99 19.94
C GLU A 317 -8.43 -2.37 19.31
N ALA A 318 -9.53 -1.69 19.68
CA ALA A 318 -10.86 -1.99 19.13
C ALA A 318 -10.92 -1.68 17.63
N LEU A 319 -10.30 -0.58 17.19
CA LEU A 319 -10.20 -0.25 15.77
C LEU A 319 -9.42 -1.31 14.99
N PHE A 320 -8.24 -1.74 15.48
CA PHE A 320 -7.45 -2.77 14.79
C PHE A 320 -8.20 -4.10 14.68
N ARG A 321 -8.88 -4.53 15.77
CA ARG A 321 -9.74 -5.72 15.77
C ARG A 321 -10.88 -5.60 14.76
N LYS A 322 -11.59 -4.47 14.78
CA LYS A 322 -12.66 -4.18 13.83
C LYS A 322 -12.19 -4.24 12.37
N LEU A 323 -11.01 -3.71 12.08
CA LEU A 323 -10.44 -3.75 10.72
C LEU A 323 -10.15 -5.20 10.29
N MET A 324 -9.62 -6.05 11.18
CA MET A 324 -9.42 -7.48 10.90
C MET A 324 -10.76 -8.19 10.62
N ASP A 325 -11.81 -7.89 11.36
CA ASP A 325 -13.16 -8.42 11.13
C ASP A 325 -13.76 -7.97 9.79
N LEU A 326 -13.31 -6.83 9.25
CA LEU A 326 -13.74 -6.29 7.96
C LEU A 326 -12.95 -6.84 6.75
N GLY A 327 -11.99 -7.73 6.99
CA GLY A 327 -11.22 -8.33 5.91
C GLY A 327 -9.81 -7.80 5.72
N VAL A 328 -9.34 -6.93 6.63
CA VAL A 328 -7.95 -6.45 6.63
C VAL A 328 -7.04 -7.58 7.08
N ALA A 329 -6.00 -7.82 6.30
CA ALA A 329 -5.07 -8.94 6.47
C ALA A 329 -3.62 -8.49 6.69
N SER A 330 -3.39 -7.19 6.84
CA SER A 330 -2.08 -6.57 7.08
C SER A 330 -2.27 -5.15 7.61
N PHE A 331 -1.31 -4.67 8.37
CA PHE A 331 -1.28 -3.29 8.85
C PHE A 331 0.01 -2.58 8.44
N ALA A 332 -0.09 -1.30 8.06
CA ALA A 332 0.98 -0.33 8.21
C ALA A 332 0.71 0.50 9.47
N THR A 333 1.73 0.91 10.21
CA THR A 333 1.52 1.60 11.48
C THR A 333 2.72 2.42 11.97
N ASP A 334 2.41 3.52 12.68
CA ASP A 334 3.38 4.29 13.48
C ASP A 334 3.68 3.63 14.84
N PHE A 335 2.93 2.58 15.22
CA PHE A 335 3.03 1.90 16.52
C PHE A 335 3.20 0.38 16.34
N PRO A 336 4.35 -0.07 15.81
CA PRO A 336 4.52 -1.48 15.42
C PRO A 336 4.48 -2.47 16.59
N ASP A 337 4.97 -2.08 17.76
CA ASP A 337 4.91 -2.86 19.01
C ASP A 337 3.46 -3.13 19.42
N PHE A 338 2.65 -2.07 19.44
CA PHE A 338 1.23 -2.14 19.76
C PHE A 338 0.44 -2.97 18.73
N ALA A 339 0.67 -2.75 17.45
CA ALA A 339 -0.01 -3.51 16.40
C ALA A 339 0.35 -5.01 16.47
N ALA A 340 1.63 -5.35 16.69
CA ALA A 340 2.06 -6.73 16.83
C ALA A 340 1.45 -7.42 18.06
N GLU A 341 1.32 -6.71 19.19
CA GLU A 341 0.66 -7.22 20.38
C GLU A 341 -0.84 -7.43 20.13
N THR A 342 -1.53 -6.44 19.53
CA THR A 342 -2.96 -6.53 19.22
C THR A 342 -3.27 -7.69 18.29
N VAL A 343 -2.47 -7.89 17.24
CA VAL A 343 -2.63 -9.04 16.32
C VAL A 343 -2.43 -10.35 17.06
N ARG A 344 -1.40 -10.49 17.89
CA ARG A 344 -1.19 -11.72 18.70
C ARG A 344 -2.36 -12.02 19.62
N LYS A 345 -2.89 -11.01 20.33
CA LYS A 345 -4.08 -11.16 21.19
C LYS A 345 -5.29 -11.62 20.39
N TYR A 346 -5.56 -10.97 19.25
CA TYR A 346 -6.67 -11.33 18.37
C TYR A 346 -6.60 -12.80 17.93
N TYR A 347 -5.42 -13.29 17.58
CA TYR A 347 -5.24 -14.70 17.18
C TYR A 347 -5.32 -15.69 18.35
N ALA A 348 -5.00 -15.26 19.57
CA ALA A 348 -5.06 -16.12 20.76
C ALA A 348 -6.49 -16.38 21.28
N GLU A 349 -7.48 -15.57 20.88
CA GLU A 349 -8.89 -15.64 21.34
C GLU A 349 -9.76 -16.59 20.50
N ARG A 350 -9.18 -17.57 19.87
CA ARG A 350 -9.89 -18.54 19.01
C ARG A 350 -10.60 -19.63 19.82
#